data_43d858b331952cb6884c23730910b0da
#
_entry.id   43d858b331952cb6884c23730910b0da
#
_cell.length_a   1.000
_cell.length_b   1.000
_cell.length_c   1.000
_cell.angle_alpha   90.00
_cell.angle_beta   90.00
_cell.angle_gamma   90.00
#
_symmetry.space_group_name_H-M   'P 1'
#
loop_
_entity.id
_entity.type
_entity.pdbx_description
1 polymer ?
#
loop_
_entity_poly.entity_id
_entity_poly.type
_entity_poly.pdbx_seq_one_letter_code
_entity_poly.pdbx_strand_id
1 'polypeptide(L)'
;RQYSLILLDIMMGEISGIRFAKMLKSDVGTASIPIIFCTARDSEDDMVKGLNLGADDYITKPYTIRNVIARVKSVLRRTSSHKIADNRSRLAVDGLILDLDLKTCSVDGNEVNLTKKEFELLAFLITNKGKICSRDQILANVWSDEVIVLDRTIDVNITRIRQKIGEYGACIITRAGFGYGFRN
;
A
#
# COMPACT_ATOMS: atom_id res chain seq x y z
N ARG A 1 19.28 -19.71 3.53
CA ARG A 1 17.80 -19.71 3.67
C ARG A 1 17.37 -18.30 4.00
N GLN A 2 16.36 -17.78 3.30
CA GLN A 2 15.76 -16.47 3.61
C GLN A 2 14.64 -16.69 4.64
N TYR A 3 14.71 -15.93 5.73
CA TYR A 3 13.66 -15.92 6.76
C TYR A 3 12.76 -14.70 6.53
N SER A 4 11.44 -14.89 6.67
CA SER A 4 10.45 -13.82 6.46
C SER A 4 10.04 -13.12 7.75
N LEU A 5 10.30 -13.73 8.91
CA LEU A 5 9.97 -13.22 10.24
C LEU A 5 10.70 -14.02 11.31
N ILE A 6 11.00 -13.39 12.44
CA ILE A 6 11.61 -14.02 13.62
C ILE A 6 10.65 -13.87 14.80
N LEU A 7 10.30 -15.00 15.43
CA LEU A 7 9.71 -15.01 16.77
C LEU A 7 10.84 -15.16 17.77
N LEU A 8 11.02 -14.18 18.65
CA LEU A 8 12.16 -14.08 19.53
C LEU A 8 11.72 -14.00 21.00
N ASP A 9 12.08 -15.03 21.77
CA ASP A 9 11.86 -14.97 23.22
C ASP A 9 12.85 -13.96 23.86
N ILE A 10 12.34 -13.11 24.74
CA ILE A 10 13.19 -12.17 25.47
C ILE A 10 14.08 -12.91 26.48
N MET A 11 13.53 -13.94 27.12
CA MET A 11 14.25 -14.73 28.13
C MET A 11 14.78 -16.05 27.55
N MET A 12 15.97 -16.00 26.97
CA MET A 12 16.62 -17.17 26.34
C MET A 12 17.88 -17.68 27.11
N GLY A 13 17.92 -17.55 28.42
CA GLY A 13 19.07 -17.99 29.22
C GLY A 13 20.22 -16.97 29.20
N GLU A 14 21.43 -17.40 28.83
CA GLU A 14 22.65 -16.56 28.88
C GLU A 14 22.63 -15.33 27.96
N ILE A 15 21.91 -15.40 26.85
CA ILE A 15 21.77 -14.28 25.90
C ILE A 15 20.35 -13.76 25.96
N SER A 16 20.21 -12.48 26.35
CA SER A 16 18.92 -11.79 26.27
C SER A 16 18.46 -11.67 24.83
N GLY A 17 17.18 -12.00 24.54
CA GLY A 17 16.56 -11.81 23.22
C GLY A 17 16.68 -10.37 22.72
N ILE A 18 16.67 -9.37 23.62
CA ILE A 18 16.89 -7.96 23.31
C ILE A 18 18.28 -7.72 22.71
N ARG A 19 19.32 -8.34 23.29
CA ARG A 19 20.69 -8.23 22.78
C ARG A 19 20.82 -8.89 21.41
N PHE A 20 20.18 -10.04 21.25
CA PHE A 20 20.16 -10.75 19.97
C PHE A 20 19.42 -9.96 18.89
N ALA A 21 18.26 -9.33 19.20
CA ALA A 21 17.57 -8.46 18.28
C ALA A 21 18.42 -7.26 17.83
N LYS A 22 19.18 -6.65 18.76
CA LYS A 22 20.14 -5.59 18.43
C LYS A 22 21.18 -6.05 17.40
N MET A 23 21.75 -7.25 17.58
CA MET A 23 22.71 -7.81 16.63
C MET A 23 22.07 -8.01 15.24
N LEU A 24 20.87 -8.60 15.19
CA LEU A 24 20.14 -8.79 13.93
C LEU A 24 19.81 -7.47 13.21
N LYS A 25 19.40 -6.45 13.95
CA LYS A 25 19.07 -5.13 13.38
C LYS A 25 20.30 -4.31 12.96
N SER A 26 21.49 -4.65 13.49
CA SER A 26 22.75 -4.01 13.09
C SER A 26 23.41 -4.66 11.87
N ASP A 27 22.99 -5.85 11.47
CA ASP A 27 23.51 -6.58 10.31
C ASP A 27 22.66 -6.31 9.07
N VAL A 28 23.28 -5.81 8.00
CA VAL A 28 22.60 -5.44 6.74
C VAL A 28 21.82 -6.61 6.13
N GLY A 29 22.29 -7.84 6.31
CA GLY A 29 21.64 -9.04 5.76
C GLY A 29 20.37 -9.45 6.53
N THR A 30 20.23 -9.02 7.79
CA THR A 30 19.12 -9.42 8.67
C THR A 30 18.30 -8.22 9.19
N ALA A 31 18.77 -6.99 9.05
CA ALA A 31 18.12 -5.78 9.57
C ALA A 31 16.66 -5.61 9.10
N SER A 32 16.37 -6.04 7.86
CA SER A 32 15.04 -5.93 7.25
C SER A 32 14.05 -7.03 7.69
N ILE A 33 14.55 -8.09 8.40
CA ILE A 33 13.69 -9.17 8.86
C ILE A 33 12.87 -8.69 10.07
N PRO A 34 11.54 -8.76 10.03
CA PRO A 34 10.70 -8.35 11.15
C PRO A 34 10.86 -9.29 12.35
N ILE A 35 10.81 -8.70 13.54
CA ILE A 35 10.96 -9.40 14.82
C ILE A 35 9.71 -9.20 15.66
N ILE A 36 9.11 -10.31 16.11
CA ILE A 36 8.05 -10.32 17.13
C ILE A 36 8.66 -10.87 18.43
N PHE A 37 8.63 -10.08 19.50
CA PHE A 37 9.07 -10.57 20.80
C PHE A 37 8.02 -11.44 21.48
N CYS A 38 8.46 -12.53 22.08
CA CYS A 38 7.68 -13.33 23.02
C CYS A 38 8.13 -12.97 24.45
N THR A 39 7.25 -12.43 25.30
CA THR A 39 7.58 -11.92 26.62
C THR A 39 6.65 -12.44 27.72
N ALA A 40 7.12 -12.54 28.96
CA ALA A 40 6.27 -12.74 30.11
C ALA A 40 5.48 -11.44 30.44
N ARG A 41 4.33 -11.57 31.13
CA ARG A 41 3.38 -10.48 31.39
C ARG A 41 3.94 -9.37 32.30
N ASP A 42 5.00 -9.65 33.04
CA ASP A 42 5.55 -8.78 34.08
C ASP A 42 6.72 -7.89 33.59
N SER A 43 6.98 -7.86 32.30
CA SER A 43 8.11 -7.13 31.69
C SER A 43 7.66 -5.91 30.86
N GLU A 44 6.83 -5.03 31.41
CA GLU A 44 6.43 -3.79 30.72
C GLU A 44 7.64 -2.92 30.35
N ASP A 45 8.64 -2.83 31.21
CA ASP A 45 9.90 -2.11 30.95
C ASP A 45 10.71 -2.72 29.79
N ASP A 46 10.72 -4.06 29.69
CA ASP A 46 11.40 -4.76 28.60
C ASP A 46 10.62 -4.65 27.29
N MET A 47 9.29 -4.52 27.37
CA MET A 47 8.42 -4.27 26.23
C MET A 47 8.69 -2.89 25.62
N VAL A 48 8.76 -1.84 26.45
CA VAL A 48 9.10 -0.46 25.99
C VAL A 48 10.51 -0.41 25.40
N LYS A 49 11.48 -1.07 26.03
CA LYS A 49 12.85 -1.19 25.50
C LYS A 49 12.90 -1.92 24.17
N GLY A 50 12.12 -3.01 24.02
CA GLY A 50 12.04 -3.79 22.80
C GLY A 50 11.45 -3.02 21.61
N LEU A 51 10.39 -2.25 21.83
CA LEU A 51 9.76 -1.39 20.80
C LEU A 51 10.72 -0.27 20.35
N ASN A 52 11.44 0.35 21.28
CA ASN A 52 12.44 1.39 20.97
C ASN A 52 13.65 0.84 20.19
N LEU A 53 13.85 -0.47 20.17
CA LEU A 53 14.91 -1.17 19.43
C LEU A 53 14.48 -1.61 18.03
N GLY A 54 13.27 -1.25 17.59
CA GLY A 54 12.77 -1.56 16.25
C GLY A 54 12.10 -2.92 16.14
N ALA A 55 11.54 -3.46 17.23
CA ALA A 55 10.65 -4.62 17.15
C ALA A 55 9.33 -4.25 16.46
N ASP A 56 8.82 -5.17 15.65
CA ASP A 56 7.62 -4.95 14.82
C ASP A 56 6.32 -5.27 15.57
N ASP A 57 6.38 -6.15 16.60
CA ASP A 57 5.26 -6.49 17.50
C ASP A 57 5.77 -7.30 18.71
N TYR A 58 4.86 -7.62 19.65
CA TYR A 58 5.14 -8.49 20.79
C TYR A 58 3.96 -9.40 21.11
N ILE A 59 4.24 -10.54 21.76
CA ILE A 59 3.25 -11.52 22.21
C ILE A 59 3.54 -11.85 23.67
N THR A 60 2.54 -11.62 24.55
CA THR A 60 2.65 -11.94 25.97
C THR A 60 2.33 -13.42 26.25
N LYS A 61 3.16 -14.08 27.03
CA LYS A 61 2.91 -15.42 27.55
C LYS A 61 1.92 -15.40 28.73
N PRO A 62 1.01 -16.38 28.85
CA PRO A 62 0.73 -17.48 27.92
C PRO A 62 -0.05 -17.01 26.69
N TYR A 63 0.30 -17.51 25.51
CA TYR A 63 -0.36 -17.15 24.26
C TYR A 63 -1.07 -18.35 23.61
N THR A 64 -2.11 -18.08 22.84
CA THR A 64 -2.78 -19.09 22.01
C THR A 64 -2.18 -19.09 20.60
N ILE A 65 -2.21 -20.24 19.93
CA ILE A 65 -1.77 -20.35 18.53
C ILE A 65 -2.51 -19.36 17.63
N ARG A 66 -3.81 -19.12 17.89
CA ARG A 66 -4.62 -18.13 17.16
C ARG A 66 -4.05 -16.71 17.28
N ASN A 67 -3.62 -16.33 18.49
CA ASN A 67 -3.01 -15.01 18.73
C ASN A 67 -1.68 -14.89 17.98
N VAL A 68 -0.81 -15.91 18.06
CA VAL A 68 0.46 -15.93 17.33
C VAL A 68 0.23 -15.78 15.83
N ILE A 69 -0.66 -16.60 15.24
CA ILE A 69 -0.97 -16.56 13.80
C ILE A 69 -1.52 -15.19 13.39
N ALA A 70 -2.41 -14.59 14.19
CA ALA A 70 -2.98 -13.27 13.88
C ALA A 70 -1.91 -12.18 13.85
N ARG A 71 -0.98 -12.16 14.82
CA ARG A 71 0.12 -11.19 14.88
C ARG A 71 1.15 -11.41 13.79
N VAL A 72 1.56 -12.66 13.56
CA VAL A 72 2.46 -13.02 12.44
C VAL A 72 1.88 -12.54 11.10
N LYS A 73 0.59 -12.83 10.83
CA LYS A 73 -0.08 -12.34 9.62
C LYS A 73 -0.11 -10.81 9.56
N SER A 74 -0.35 -10.13 10.68
CA SER A 74 -0.38 -8.66 10.73
C SER A 74 0.99 -8.05 10.45
N VAL A 75 2.05 -8.59 11.05
CA VAL A 75 3.43 -8.12 10.84
C VAL A 75 3.87 -8.41 9.41
N LEU A 76 3.69 -9.65 8.93
CA LEU A 76 4.02 -10.00 7.54
C LEU A 76 3.26 -9.15 6.52
N ARG A 77 2.00 -8.81 6.77
CA ARG A 77 1.24 -7.88 5.93
C ARG A 77 1.88 -6.50 5.91
N ARG A 78 2.29 -5.94 7.06
CA ARG A 78 2.97 -4.63 7.17
C ARG A 78 4.34 -4.63 6.50
N THR A 79 5.12 -5.68 6.69
CA THR A 79 6.47 -5.79 6.13
C THR A 79 6.48 -6.29 4.69
N SER A 80 5.54 -7.13 4.28
CA SER A 80 5.26 -7.42 2.87
C SER A 80 4.65 -6.20 2.17
N SER A 81 3.91 -5.37 2.89
CA SER A 81 3.43 -4.09 2.38
C SER A 81 4.56 -3.10 2.09
N HIS A 82 5.72 -3.17 2.74
CA HIS A 82 6.88 -2.39 2.28
C HIS A 82 7.55 -2.95 1.01
N LYS A 83 7.31 -4.23 0.66
CA LYS A 83 7.81 -4.83 -0.61
C LYS A 83 6.70 -5.16 -1.62
N ILE A 84 5.42 -5.22 -1.22
CA ILE A 84 4.27 -5.60 -2.05
C ILE A 84 3.16 -4.52 -2.02
N ALA A 85 3.10 -3.65 -1.01
CA ALA A 85 2.25 -2.46 -1.01
C ALA A 85 2.76 -1.38 -1.97
N ASP A 86 4.04 -1.40 -2.33
CA ASP A 86 4.54 -0.58 -3.43
C ASP A 86 3.83 -0.93 -4.76
N ASN A 87 3.25 -2.13 -4.89
CA ASN A 87 2.59 -2.57 -6.11
C ASN A 87 1.06 -2.75 -6.00
N ARG A 88 0.45 -2.73 -4.79
CA ARG A 88 -1.02 -2.86 -4.63
C ARG A 88 -1.71 -1.54 -4.31
N SER A 89 -1.01 -0.61 -3.70
CA SER A 89 -1.48 0.77 -3.48
C SER A 89 -0.97 1.74 -4.53
N ARG A 90 -0.15 1.28 -5.48
CA ARG A 90 0.32 2.10 -6.60
C ARG A 90 -0.12 1.51 -7.93
N LEU A 91 -0.75 2.34 -8.74
CA LEU A 91 -1.00 2.05 -10.14
C LEU A 91 0.12 2.70 -10.93
N ALA A 92 0.92 1.90 -11.61
CA ALA A 92 2.03 2.38 -12.43
C ALA A 92 1.83 1.97 -13.89
N VAL A 93 2.04 2.93 -14.79
CA VAL A 93 2.09 2.72 -16.23
C VAL A 93 3.26 3.56 -16.73
N ASP A 94 4.39 2.89 -17.01
CA ASP A 94 5.67 3.54 -17.31
C ASP A 94 6.03 4.57 -16.23
N GLY A 95 6.18 5.85 -16.57
CA GLY A 95 6.48 6.93 -15.63
C GLY A 95 5.26 7.57 -14.95
N LEU A 96 4.03 7.17 -15.32
CA LEU A 96 2.81 7.62 -14.63
C LEU A 96 2.54 6.74 -13.42
N ILE A 97 2.58 7.32 -12.22
CA ILE A 97 2.38 6.60 -10.96
C ILE A 97 1.25 7.28 -10.16
N LEU A 98 0.25 6.49 -9.76
CA LEU A 98 -0.77 6.89 -8.80
C LEU A 98 -0.56 6.14 -7.49
N ASP A 99 -0.38 6.84 -6.39
CA ASP A 99 -0.39 6.27 -5.05
C ASP A 99 -1.82 6.33 -4.49
N LEU A 100 -2.42 5.16 -4.32
CA LEU A 100 -3.82 5.04 -3.89
C LEU A 100 -4.01 5.31 -2.39
N ASP A 101 -2.95 5.22 -1.58
CA ASP A 101 -3.00 5.49 -0.15
C ASP A 101 -2.80 7.00 0.11
N LEU A 102 -1.77 7.59 -0.47
CA LEU A 102 -1.47 9.02 -0.36
C LEU A 102 -2.37 9.91 -1.23
N LYS A 103 -3.10 9.32 -2.20
CA LYS A 103 -3.93 10.03 -3.18
C LYS A 103 -3.15 11.03 -4.02
N THR A 104 -1.89 10.71 -4.32
CA THR A 104 -0.98 11.50 -5.14
C THR A 104 -0.78 10.91 -6.52
N CYS A 105 -0.45 11.75 -7.48
CA CYS A 105 -0.10 11.37 -8.84
C CYS A 105 1.24 11.97 -9.22
N SER A 106 2.11 11.20 -9.87
CA SER A 106 3.35 11.70 -10.44
C SER A 106 3.55 11.24 -11.88
N VAL A 107 4.20 12.07 -12.67
CA VAL A 107 4.59 11.81 -14.05
C VAL A 107 6.09 12.02 -14.16
N ASP A 108 6.83 10.96 -14.50
CA ASP A 108 8.29 10.97 -14.62
C ASP A 108 8.99 11.56 -13.38
N GLY A 109 8.47 11.20 -12.18
CA GLY A 109 8.96 11.65 -10.89
C GLY A 109 8.48 13.04 -10.44
N ASN A 110 7.76 13.79 -11.28
CA ASN A 110 7.20 15.10 -10.93
C ASN A 110 5.76 14.96 -10.45
N GLU A 111 5.44 15.57 -9.33
CA GLU A 111 4.08 15.54 -8.77
C GLU A 111 3.10 16.32 -9.66
N VAL A 112 1.93 15.72 -9.92
CA VAL A 112 0.84 16.28 -10.71
C VAL A 112 -0.39 16.47 -9.83
N ASN A 113 -0.84 17.69 -9.70
CA ASN A 113 -1.99 18.01 -8.85
C ASN A 113 -3.31 17.68 -9.56
N LEU A 114 -3.91 16.54 -9.18
CA LEU A 114 -5.25 16.13 -9.60
C LEU A 114 -6.27 16.48 -8.52
N THR A 115 -7.46 16.91 -8.94
CA THR A 115 -8.61 16.98 -8.03
C THR A 115 -9.02 15.56 -7.60
N LYS A 116 -9.80 15.44 -6.51
CA LYS A 116 -10.29 14.14 -6.03
C LYS A 116 -10.95 13.33 -7.16
N LYS A 117 -11.85 13.95 -7.93
CA LYS A 117 -12.58 13.26 -9.01
C LYS A 117 -11.69 12.92 -10.21
N GLU A 118 -10.72 13.76 -10.55
CA GLU A 118 -9.74 13.47 -11.59
C GLU A 118 -8.87 12.28 -11.17
N PHE A 119 -8.43 12.22 -9.91
CA PHE A 119 -7.65 11.11 -9.37
C PHE A 119 -8.46 9.80 -9.38
N GLU A 120 -9.69 9.82 -8.85
CA GLU A 120 -10.57 8.65 -8.80
C GLU A 120 -10.90 8.12 -10.21
N LEU A 121 -11.16 9.01 -11.17
CA LEU A 121 -11.43 8.66 -12.56
C LEU A 121 -10.20 8.04 -13.23
N LEU A 122 -9.03 8.63 -13.07
CA LEU A 122 -7.79 8.10 -13.65
C LEU A 122 -7.45 6.74 -13.05
N ALA A 123 -7.56 6.60 -11.72
CA ALA A 123 -7.34 5.33 -11.02
C ALA A 123 -8.31 4.24 -11.51
N PHE A 124 -9.59 4.57 -11.68
CA PHE A 124 -10.60 3.66 -12.21
C PHE A 124 -10.25 3.18 -13.63
N LEU A 125 -9.85 4.08 -14.52
CA LEU A 125 -9.49 3.73 -15.89
C LEU A 125 -8.23 2.86 -15.95
N ILE A 126 -7.19 3.17 -15.15
CA ILE A 126 -5.95 2.37 -15.11
C ILE A 126 -6.22 0.97 -14.51
N THR A 127 -7.05 0.88 -13.47
CA THR A 127 -7.46 -0.42 -12.89
C THR A 127 -8.19 -1.29 -13.91
N ASN A 128 -8.93 -0.67 -14.83
CA ASN A 128 -9.66 -1.34 -15.92
C ASN A 128 -8.94 -1.25 -17.27
N LYS A 129 -7.60 -1.11 -17.27
CA LYS A 129 -6.83 -1.01 -18.52
C LYS A 129 -7.13 -2.13 -19.49
N GLY A 130 -7.12 -1.81 -20.78
CA GLY A 130 -7.50 -2.73 -21.87
C GLY A 130 -9.01 -2.89 -22.10
N LYS A 131 -9.86 -2.27 -21.27
CA LYS A 131 -11.32 -2.29 -21.41
C LYS A 131 -11.86 -0.89 -21.73
N ILE A 132 -13.00 -0.83 -22.40
CA ILE A 132 -13.79 0.39 -22.53
C ILE A 132 -14.91 0.36 -21.51
N CYS A 133 -14.92 1.35 -20.61
CA CYS A 133 -15.95 1.55 -19.60
C CYS A 133 -16.99 2.53 -20.13
N SER A 134 -18.26 2.18 -20.05
CA SER A 134 -19.34 3.11 -20.43
C SER A 134 -19.41 4.31 -19.47
N ARG A 135 -20.08 5.39 -19.89
CA ARG A 135 -20.30 6.55 -19.02
C ARG A 135 -21.05 6.16 -17.76
N ASP A 136 -22.07 5.34 -17.87
CA ASP A 136 -22.84 4.86 -16.72
C ASP A 136 -21.97 4.07 -15.74
N GLN A 137 -21.09 3.20 -16.25
CA GLN A 137 -20.14 2.45 -15.41
C GLN A 137 -19.16 3.39 -14.69
N ILE A 138 -18.67 4.42 -15.38
CA ILE A 138 -17.78 5.42 -14.79
C ILE A 138 -18.52 6.22 -13.71
N LEU A 139 -19.74 6.69 -14.00
CA LEU A 139 -20.56 7.44 -13.03
C LEU A 139 -20.83 6.60 -11.79
N ALA A 140 -21.28 5.37 -11.95
CA ALA A 140 -21.61 4.48 -10.84
C ALA A 140 -20.41 4.18 -9.92
N ASN A 141 -19.17 4.21 -10.44
CA ASN A 141 -17.97 3.89 -9.66
C ASN A 141 -17.25 5.12 -9.11
N VAL A 142 -17.28 6.25 -9.80
CA VAL A 142 -16.51 7.45 -9.44
C VAL A 142 -17.37 8.54 -8.82
N TRP A 143 -18.68 8.57 -9.12
CA TRP A 143 -19.64 9.55 -8.61
C TRP A 143 -20.81 8.91 -7.85
N SER A 144 -20.60 7.71 -7.27
CA SER A 144 -21.64 6.97 -6.53
C SER A 144 -22.34 7.76 -5.43
N ASP A 145 -21.66 8.74 -4.84
CA ASP A 145 -22.16 9.55 -3.72
C ASP A 145 -22.90 10.83 -4.15
N GLU A 146 -22.99 11.11 -5.47
CA GLU A 146 -23.59 12.32 -6.01
C GLU A 146 -24.95 12.03 -6.67
N VAL A 147 -25.99 12.72 -6.25
CA VAL A 147 -27.38 12.43 -6.63
C VAL A 147 -27.69 12.77 -8.11
N ILE A 148 -26.99 13.73 -8.72
CA ILE A 148 -27.18 14.11 -10.13
C ILE A 148 -25.84 14.55 -10.73
N VAL A 149 -25.28 13.75 -11.64
CA VAL A 149 -24.09 14.13 -12.42
C VAL A 149 -24.41 13.99 -13.91
N LEU A 150 -24.13 15.05 -14.68
CA LEU A 150 -24.31 15.03 -16.12
C LEU A 150 -23.16 14.29 -16.82
N ASP A 151 -23.44 13.58 -17.89
CA ASP A 151 -22.44 12.85 -18.72
C ASP A 151 -21.28 13.74 -19.17
N ARG A 152 -21.54 15.01 -19.41
CA ARG A 152 -20.50 16.02 -19.76
C ARG A 152 -19.44 16.21 -18.67
N THR A 153 -19.76 15.88 -17.42
CA THR A 153 -18.79 15.97 -16.31
C THR A 153 -17.61 15.03 -16.52
N ILE A 154 -17.86 13.83 -17.05
CA ILE A 154 -16.81 12.86 -17.38
C ILE A 154 -15.91 13.44 -18.48
N ASP A 155 -16.50 13.95 -19.56
CA ASP A 155 -15.77 14.46 -20.74
C ASP A 155 -14.84 15.61 -20.34
N VAL A 156 -15.32 16.52 -19.48
CA VAL A 156 -14.52 17.64 -18.94
C VAL A 156 -13.35 17.13 -18.09
N ASN A 157 -13.61 16.17 -17.18
CA ASN A 157 -12.55 15.61 -16.34
C ASN A 157 -11.51 14.86 -17.18
N ILE A 158 -11.91 14.07 -18.19
CA ILE A 158 -11.00 13.39 -19.12
C ILE A 158 -10.10 14.41 -19.83
N THR A 159 -10.66 15.51 -20.32
CA THR A 159 -9.88 16.56 -20.98
C THR A 159 -8.83 17.16 -20.03
N ARG A 160 -9.23 17.47 -18.79
CA ARG A 160 -8.32 18.02 -17.76
C ARG A 160 -7.23 17.05 -17.37
N ILE A 161 -7.58 15.77 -17.17
CA ILE A 161 -6.60 14.71 -16.85
C ILE A 161 -5.57 14.61 -17.96
N ARG A 162 -6.00 14.52 -19.23
CA ARG A 162 -5.09 14.43 -20.39
C ARG A 162 -4.09 15.59 -20.42
N GLN A 163 -4.53 16.80 -20.15
CA GLN A 163 -3.64 17.97 -20.10
C GLN A 163 -2.64 17.88 -18.95
N LYS A 164 -3.08 17.41 -17.78
CA LYS A 164 -2.24 17.35 -16.58
C LYS A 164 -1.19 16.23 -16.61
N ILE A 165 -1.53 15.08 -17.20
CA ILE A 165 -0.59 13.93 -17.29
C ILE A 165 0.25 13.94 -18.58
N GLY A 166 0.19 15.01 -19.38
CA GLY A 166 1.05 15.23 -20.53
C GLY A 166 0.95 14.10 -21.57
N GLU A 167 2.07 13.53 -21.96
CA GLU A 167 2.15 12.49 -23.00
C GLU A 167 1.34 11.24 -22.65
N TYR A 168 1.20 10.91 -21.35
CA TYR A 168 0.38 9.79 -20.89
C TYR A 168 -1.13 10.01 -21.14
N GLY A 169 -1.54 11.23 -21.43
CA GLY A 169 -2.92 11.56 -21.85
C GLY A 169 -3.37 10.81 -23.11
N ALA A 170 -2.43 10.45 -23.99
CA ALA A 170 -2.68 9.62 -25.17
C ALA A 170 -3.07 8.17 -24.83
N CYS A 171 -2.76 7.69 -23.62
CA CYS A 171 -3.17 6.38 -23.13
C CYS A 171 -4.65 6.32 -22.78
N ILE A 172 -5.29 7.47 -22.51
CA ILE A 172 -6.74 7.52 -22.30
C ILE A 172 -7.45 7.48 -23.66
N ILE A 173 -8.12 6.37 -23.93
CA ILE A 173 -8.82 6.11 -25.21
C ILE A 173 -10.25 6.62 -25.11
N THR A 174 -10.71 7.31 -26.15
CA THR A 174 -12.15 7.59 -26.35
C THR A 174 -12.70 6.65 -27.42
N ARG A 175 -13.79 5.97 -27.12
CA ARG A 175 -14.61 5.24 -28.11
C ARG A 175 -15.95 5.94 -28.22
N ALA A 176 -16.17 6.64 -29.33
CA ALA A 176 -17.39 7.40 -29.58
C ALA A 176 -18.62 6.49 -29.45
N GLY A 177 -19.60 6.92 -28.65
CA GLY A 177 -20.81 6.14 -28.34
C GLY A 177 -20.64 5.03 -27.30
N PHE A 178 -19.41 4.62 -26.94
CA PHE A 178 -19.16 3.53 -25.99
C PHE A 178 -18.56 4.00 -24.65
N GLY A 179 -17.71 5.01 -24.63
CA GLY A 179 -17.13 5.52 -23.40
C GLY A 179 -15.61 5.71 -23.47
N TYR A 180 -14.94 5.45 -22.35
CA TYR A 180 -13.52 5.69 -22.15
C TYR A 180 -12.79 4.45 -21.65
N GLY A 181 -11.51 4.34 -21.96
CA GLY A 181 -10.62 3.30 -21.45
C GLY A 181 -9.20 3.79 -21.29
N PHE A 182 -8.34 2.94 -20.77
CA PHE A 182 -6.91 3.17 -20.70
C PHE A 182 -6.19 2.09 -21.51
N ARG A 183 -5.20 2.49 -22.32
CA ARG A 183 -4.44 1.57 -23.16
C ARG A 183 -3.66 0.58 -22.30
N ASN A 184 -3.54 -0.67 -22.82
CA ASN A 184 -2.74 -1.70 -22.17
C ASN A 184 -1.26 -1.46 -22.39
#